data_03c32c6f30c47b94802fef002f767e91
#
_entry.id   03c32c6f30c47b94802fef002f767e91
#
_cell.length_a   1.000
_cell.length_b   1.000
_cell.length_c   1.000
_cell.angle_alpha   90.00
_cell.angle_beta   90.00
_cell.angle_gamma   90.00
#
_symmetry.space_group_name_H-M   'P 1'
#
loop_
_entity.id
_entity.type
_entity.pdbx_description
1 polymer ?
#
loop_
_entity_poly.entity_id
_entity_poly.type
_entity_poly.pdbx_seq_one_letter_code
_entity_poly.pdbx_strand_id
1 'polypeptide(L)'
;MVTESNLDDQVLNVLTSLCKLYAVHGVMEHLGEFIQDGYLSTSQVEAVTGKLMALMKEIRHNAVALVDAFDYPDALLSSCLGRYDGNVYQALYDYAKSSPLNQKDVLDSYEKYLKPMRGDTSNFAHPLRASKL
;
A
#
# COMPACT_ATOMS: atom_id res chain seq x y z
N MET A 1 2.40 -9.21 -27.98
CA MET A 1 2.33 -8.36 -29.16
C MET A 1 2.57 -6.92 -28.76
N VAL A 2 3.82 -6.50 -28.60
CA VAL A 2 4.23 -5.12 -28.24
C VAL A 2 5.19 -4.58 -29.33
N THR A 3 5.19 -5.19 -30.51
CA THR A 3 6.24 -5.04 -31.53
C THR A 3 5.97 -3.95 -32.59
N GLU A 4 4.90 -3.15 -32.45
CA GLU A 4 4.59 -2.07 -33.42
C GLU A 4 4.25 -0.74 -32.70
N SER A 5 4.75 -0.50 -31.50
CA SER A 5 4.55 0.77 -30.81
C SER A 5 5.75 1.70 -31.07
N ASN A 6 5.49 2.96 -31.44
CA ASN A 6 6.47 4.06 -31.47
C ASN A 6 6.97 4.43 -30.05
N LEU A 7 7.12 3.43 -29.16
CA LEU A 7 7.59 3.62 -27.80
C LEU A 7 9.11 3.62 -27.78
N ASP A 8 9.68 4.44 -26.92
CA ASP A 8 11.10 4.40 -26.59
C ASP A 8 11.50 2.99 -26.09
N ASP A 9 12.65 2.51 -26.51
CA ASP A 9 13.18 1.20 -26.13
C ASP A 9 13.24 0.99 -24.62
N GLN A 10 13.50 2.04 -23.83
CA GLN A 10 13.50 1.97 -22.38
C GLN A 10 12.11 1.68 -21.82
N VAL A 11 11.10 2.37 -22.32
CA VAL A 11 9.70 2.15 -21.93
C VAL A 11 9.25 0.75 -22.33
N LEU A 12 9.61 0.32 -23.55
CA LEU A 12 9.29 -1.00 -24.05
C LEU A 12 9.87 -2.11 -23.16
N ASN A 13 11.10 -1.97 -22.70
CA ASN A 13 11.75 -2.91 -21.80
C ASN A 13 11.03 -2.99 -20.45
N VAL A 14 10.67 -1.85 -19.87
CA VAL A 14 9.94 -1.79 -18.58
C VAL A 14 8.57 -2.45 -18.69
N LEU A 15 7.80 -2.13 -19.74
CA LEU A 15 6.50 -2.74 -20.01
C LEU A 15 6.61 -4.25 -20.27
N THR A 16 7.65 -4.67 -20.98
CA THR A 16 7.92 -6.10 -21.21
C THR A 16 8.20 -6.82 -19.88
N SER A 17 8.99 -6.23 -19.00
CA SER A 17 9.27 -6.80 -17.68
C SER A 17 8.01 -6.83 -16.81
N LEU A 18 7.14 -5.83 -16.90
CA LEU A 18 5.84 -5.80 -16.23
C LEU A 18 4.91 -6.92 -16.74
N CYS A 19 4.82 -7.12 -18.05
CA CYS A 19 4.05 -8.23 -18.63
C CYS A 19 4.57 -9.60 -18.18
N LYS A 20 5.90 -9.78 -18.14
CA LYS A 20 6.51 -11.01 -17.62
C LYS A 20 6.19 -11.20 -16.13
N LEU A 21 6.25 -10.14 -15.32
CA LEU A 21 5.90 -10.18 -13.90
C LEU A 21 4.44 -10.60 -13.72
N TYR A 22 3.53 -10.01 -14.48
CA TYR A 22 2.10 -10.36 -14.43
C TYR A 22 1.87 -11.84 -14.75
N ALA A 23 2.49 -12.35 -15.81
CA ALA A 23 2.35 -13.76 -16.21
C ALA A 23 2.92 -14.71 -15.14
N VAL A 24 4.12 -14.42 -14.61
CA VAL A 24 4.75 -15.24 -13.56
C VAL A 24 3.94 -15.17 -12.26
N HIS A 25 3.40 -14.01 -11.90
CA HIS A 25 2.54 -13.86 -10.73
C HIS A 25 1.26 -14.70 -10.86
N GLY A 26 0.59 -14.66 -12.02
CA GLY A 26 -0.58 -15.49 -12.29
C GLY A 26 -0.30 -17.01 -12.15
N VAL A 27 0.85 -17.47 -12.62
CA VAL A 27 1.27 -18.87 -12.39
C VAL A 27 1.44 -19.16 -10.90
N MET A 28 2.01 -18.23 -10.14
CA MET A 28 2.20 -18.42 -8.68
C MET A 28 0.89 -18.44 -7.90
N GLU A 29 -0.09 -17.63 -8.29
CA GLU A 29 -1.42 -17.62 -7.66
C GLU A 29 -2.19 -18.93 -7.89
N HIS A 30 -1.99 -19.57 -9.05
CA HIS A 30 -2.63 -20.82 -9.43
C HIS A 30 -1.69 -22.03 -9.36
N LEU A 31 -0.63 -21.93 -8.58
CA LEU A 31 0.45 -22.92 -8.53
C LEU A 31 -0.05 -24.36 -8.24
N GLY A 32 -1.06 -24.48 -7.37
CA GLY A 32 -1.63 -25.77 -7.03
C GLY A 32 -2.21 -26.51 -8.24
N GLU A 33 -2.90 -25.81 -9.12
CA GLU A 33 -3.49 -26.34 -10.34
C GLU A 33 -2.40 -26.78 -11.33
N PHE A 34 -1.37 -25.94 -11.51
CA PHE A 34 -0.25 -26.26 -12.41
C PHE A 34 0.54 -27.50 -11.96
N ILE A 35 0.67 -27.72 -10.65
CA ILE A 35 1.34 -28.93 -10.11
C ILE A 35 0.42 -30.14 -10.23
N GLN A 36 -0.86 -30.01 -9.91
CA GLN A 36 -1.84 -31.09 -9.95
C GLN A 36 -1.97 -31.67 -11.36
N ASP A 37 -1.99 -30.80 -12.37
CA ASP A 37 -2.10 -31.17 -13.77
C ASP A 37 -0.76 -31.60 -14.39
N GLY A 38 0.33 -31.57 -13.62
CA GLY A 38 1.66 -31.99 -14.05
C GLY A 38 2.38 -31.03 -15.01
N TYR A 39 1.89 -29.80 -15.14
CA TYR A 39 2.57 -28.77 -15.95
C TYR A 39 3.85 -28.25 -15.32
N LEU A 40 3.93 -28.23 -13.98
CA LEU A 40 5.11 -27.80 -13.23
C LEU A 40 5.56 -28.89 -12.24
N SER A 41 6.86 -29.17 -12.25
CA SER A 41 7.52 -29.98 -11.22
C SER A 41 7.93 -29.10 -10.04
N THR A 42 8.16 -29.72 -8.88
CA THR A 42 8.61 -29.03 -7.66
C THR A 42 9.88 -28.19 -7.88
N SER A 43 10.84 -28.71 -8.67
CA SER A 43 12.06 -27.96 -9.00
C SER A 43 11.83 -26.73 -9.87
N GLN A 44 10.81 -26.78 -10.73
CA GLN A 44 10.42 -25.64 -11.56
C GLN A 44 9.71 -24.55 -10.74
N VAL A 45 9.02 -24.92 -9.66
CA VAL A 45 8.40 -23.95 -8.74
C VAL A 45 9.43 -23.02 -8.10
N GLU A 46 10.57 -23.57 -7.67
CA GLU A 46 11.66 -22.76 -7.13
C GLU A 46 12.22 -21.78 -8.17
N ALA A 47 12.36 -22.24 -9.42
CA ALA A 47 12.81 -21.38 -10.52
C ALA A 47 11.81 -20.26 -10.83
N VAL A 48 10.49 -20.56 -10.84
CA VAL A 48 9.42 -19.56 -11.02
C VAL A 48 9.43 -18.53 -9.90
N THR A 49 9.57 -18.98 -8.64
CA THR A 49 9.68 -18.09 -7.48
C THR A 49 10.90 -17.17 -7.59
N GLY A 50 12.05 -17.73 -7.94
CA GLY A 50 13.28 -16.96 -8.16
C GLY A 50 13.11 -15.92 -9.30
N LYS A 51 12.42 -16.29 -10.38
CA LYS A 51 12.13 -15.37 -11.48
C LYS A 51 11.19 -14.25 -11.07
N LEU A 52 10.16 -14.54 -10.27
CA LEU A 52 9.26 -13.54 -9.70
C LEU A 52 10.03 -12.48 -8.91
N MET A 53 10.88 -12.92 -7.98
CA MET A 53 11.69 -12.00 -7.16
C MET A 53 12.66 -11.16 -7.99
N ALA A 54 13.27 -11.76 -9.02
CA ALA A 54 14.17 -11.04 -9.92
C ALA A 54 13.43 -9.94 -10.70
N LEU A 55 12.24 -10.23 -11.24
CA LEU A 55 11.42 -9.28 -11.96
C LEU A 55 10.91 -8.14 -11.06
N MET A 56 10.50 -8.45 -9.83
CA MET A 56 10.11 -7.43 -8.85
C MET A 56 11.27 -6.48 -8.53
N LYS A 57 12.48 -7.01 -8.37
CA LYS A 57 13.68 -6.20 -8.16
C LYS A 57 14.01 -5.31 -9.36
N GLU A 58 13.88 -5.84 -10.58
CA GLU A 58 14.10 -5.11 -11.83
C GLU A 58 13.13 -3.94 -12.00
N ILE A 59 11.83 -4.18 -11.78
CA ILE A 59 10.78 -3.18 -11.95
C ILE A 59 10.79 -2.11 -10.85
N ARG A 60 11.33 -2.41 -9.68
CA ARG A 60 11.26 -1.54 -8.50
C ARG A 60 11.65 -0.10 -8.76
N HIS A 61 12.67 0.14 -9.59
CA HIS A 61 13.14 1.50 -9.89
C HIS A 61 12.12 2.32 -10.70
N ASN A 62 11.24 1.65 -11.43
CA ASN A 62 10.23 2.26 -12.28
C ASN A 62 8.81 2.17 -11.67
N ALA A 63 8.66 1.59 -10.49
CA ALA A 63 7.35 1.29 -9.91
C ALA A 63 6.50 2.55 -9.70
N VAL A 64 7.08 3.63 -9.21
CA VAL A 64 6.39 4.91 -9.00
C VAL A 64 5.94 5.49 -10.34
N ALA A 65 6.84 5.58 -11.31
CA ALA A 65 6.51 6.09 -12.64
C ALA A 65 5.42 5.27 -13.35
N LEU A 66 5.41 3.96 -13.17
CA LEU A 66 4.36 3.08 -13.72
C LEU A 66 3.00 3.35 -13.08
N VAL A 67 2.95 3.64 -11.78
CA VAL A 67 1.71 3.99 -11.09
C VAL A 67 1.25 5.40 -11.48
N ASP A 68 2.17 6.35 -11.55
CA ASP A 68 1.87 7.73 -11.94
C ASP A 68 1.38 7.83 -13.39
N ALA A 69 1.75 6.89 -14.25
CA ALA A 69 1.26 6.83 -15.62
C ALA A 69 -0.26 6.62 -15.76
N PHE A 70 -0.95 6.19 -14.69
CA PHE A 70 -2.41 6.16 -14.66
C PHE A 70 -3.05 7.55 -14.49
N ASP A 71 -2.26 8.56 -14.12
CA ASP A 71 -2.66 9.96 -14.01
C ASP A 71 -3.91 10.20 -13.13
N TYR A 72 -4.01 9.46 -12.01
CA TYR A 72 -5.06 9.69 -11.03
C TYR A 72 -4.72 10.92 -10.18
N PRO A 73 -5.53 12.00 -10.21
CA PRO A 73 -5.30 13.16 -9.36
C PRO A 73 -5.47 12.82 -7.87
N ASP A 74 -4.70 13.48 -7.02
CA ASP A 74 -4.70 13.27 -5.55
C ASP A 74 -6.10 13.32 -4.94
N ALA A 75 -6.99 14.16 -5.48
CA ALA A 75 -8.38 14.28 -5.02
C ALA A 75 -9.20 13.00 -5.22
N LEU A 76 -8.93 12.21 -6.26
CA LEU A 76 -9.62 10.94 -6.53
C LEU A 76 -9.06 9.79 -5.70
N LEU A 77 -7.78 9.84 -5.36
CA LEU A 77 -7.15 8.80 -4.55
C LEU A 77 -7.70 8.75 -3.13
N SER A 78 -8.29 9.86 -2.65
CA SER A 78 -8.87 9.99 -1.29
C SER A 78 -7.92 9.50 -0.18
N SER A 79 -6.62 9.59 -0.42
CA SER A 79 -5.56 9.09 0.46
C SER A 79 -4.36 10.01 0.44
N CYS A 80 -3.80 10.27 1.62
CA CYS A 80 -2.55 11.02 1.74
C CYS A 80 -1.33 10.21 1.30
N LEU A 81 -1.44 8.87 1.19
CA LEU A 81 -0.32 7.99 0.88
C LEU A 81 0.07 7.99 -0.60
N GLY A 82 -0.91 8.21 -1.49
CA GLY A 82 -0.71 8.17 -2.94
C GLY A 82 -0.32 9.51 -3.57
N ARG A 83 0.06 10.50 -2.79
CA ARG A 83 0.38 11.84 -3.31
C ARG A 83 1.59 11.82 -4.22
N TYR A 84 1.47 12.50 -5.36
CA TYR A 84 2.55 12.64 -6.33
C TYR A 84 3.77 13.37 -5.77
N ASP A 85 3.55 14.39 -4.89
CA ASP A 85 4.63 15.16 -4.27
C ASP A 85 5.37 14.43 -3.14
N GLY A 86 4.88 13.25 -2.72
CA GLY A 86 5.46 12.46 -1.65
C GLY A 86 5.35 13.08 -0.25
N ASN A 87 4.68 14.24 -0.09
CA ASN A 87 4.56 14.94 1.19
C ASN A 87 3.44 14.36 2.06
N VAL A 88 3.57 13.08 2.39
CA VAL A 88 2.55 12.26 3.06
C VAL A 88 2.29 12.76 4.49
N TYR A 89 3.35 13.03 5.26
CA TYR A 89 3.20 13.35 6.69
C TYR A 89 2.50 14.68 6.92
N GLN A 90 2.86 15.72 6.16
CA GLN A 90 2.20 17.02 6.28
C GLN A 90 0.74 16.92 5.85
N ALA A 91 0.46 16.25 4.74
CA ALA A 91 -0.90 16.05 4.26
C ALA A 91 -1.76 15.26 5.25
N LEU A 92 -1.20 14.23 5.89
CA LEU A 92 -1.88 13.44 6.92
C LEU A 92 -2.20 14.31 8.15
N TYR A 93 -1.26 15.14 8.59
CA TYR A 93 -1.45 16.06 9.70
C TYR A 93 -2.55 17.07 9.40
N ASP A 94 -2.52 17.71 8.23
CA ASP A 94 -3.51 18.71 7.83
C ASP A 94 -4.90 18.08 7.69
N TYR A 95 -4.98 16.87 7.16
CA TYR A 95 -6.23 16.10 7.08
C TYR A 95 -6.76 15.77 8.47
N ALA A 96 -5.93 15.29 9.37
CA ALA A 96 -6.30 15.01 10.75
C ALA A 96 -6.78 16.27 11.48
N LYS A 97 -6.08 17.39 11.29
CA LYS A 97 -6.43 18.69 11.89
C LYS A 97 -7.77 19.22 11.38
N SER A 98 -8.10 18.99 10.11
CA SER A 98 -9.39 19.42 9.52
C SER A 98 -10.57 18.54 9.93
N SER A 99 -10.32 17.35 10.46
CA SER A 99 -11.39 16.41 10.86
C SER A 99 -12.25 16.99 11.99
N PRO A 100 -13.59 16.98 11.86
CA PRO A 100 -14.50 17.41 12.93
C PRO A 100 -14.30 16.63 14.25
N LEU A 101 -13.86 15.37 14.17
CA LEU A 101 -13.60 14.53 15.34
C LEU A 101 -12.39 14.98 16.14
N ASN A 102 -11.45 15.68 15.51
CA ASN A 102 -10.21 16.15 16.15
C ASN A 102 -10.25 17.61 16.60
N GLN A 103 -11.41 18.28 16.51
CA GLN A 103 -11.55 19.66 16.96
C GLN A 103 -11.63 19.80 18.48
N LYS A 104 -11.88 18.69 19.19
CA LYS A 104 -11.96 18.63 20.65
C LYS A 104 -11.06 17.51 21.16
N ASP A 105 -10.39 17.73 22.29
CA ASP A 105 -9.56 16.71 22.96
C ASP A 105 -10.40 15.52 23.41
N VAL A 106 -11.65 15.77 23.77
CA VAL A 106 -12.60 14.73 24.21
C VAL A 106 -13.90 14.89 23.43
N LEU A 107 -14.36 13.80 22.84
CA LEU A 107 -15.62 13.76 22.12
C LEU A 107 -16.81 13.87 23.08
N ASP A 108 -17.89 14.55 22.66
CA ASP A 108 -19.11 14.68 23.44
C ASP A 108 -19.72 13.30 23.80
N SER A 109 -19.52 12.31 22.94
CA SER A 109 -19.96 10.93 23.19
C SER A 109 -19.26 10.28 24.38
N TYR A 110 -18.01 10.63 24.65
CA TYR A 110 -17.30 10.15 25.84
C TYR A 110 -17.98 10.68 27.12
N GLU A 111 -18.19 11.98 27.21
CA GLU A 111 -18.82 12.59 28.38
C GLU A 111 -20.26 12.06 28.61
N LYS A 112 -21.02 11.90 27.52
CA LYS A 112 -22.42 11.50 27.56
C LYS A 112 -22.63 10.02 27.87
N TYR A 113 -21.80 9.14 27.31
CA TYR A 113 -22.05 7.69 27.34
C TYR A 113 -20.96 6.91 28.09
N LEU A 114 -19.68 7.15 27.79
CA LEU A 114 -18.60 6.32 28.32
C LEU A 114 -18.21 6.70 29.75
N LYS A 115 -18.16 7.97 30.04
CA LYS A 115 -17.79 8.46 31.39
C LYS A 115 -18.74 7.98 32.50
N PRO A 116 -20.07 8.02 32.31
CA PRO A 116 -21.01 7.48 33.30
C PRO A 116 -20.88 5.97 33.49
N MET A 117 -20.56 5.22 32.41
CA MET A 117 -20.39 3.76 32.48
C MET A 117 -19.12 3.34 33.21
N ARG A 118 -18.12 4.21 33.21
CA ARG A 118 -16.81 3.91 33.81
C ARG A 118 -16.78 4.01 35.34
N GLY A 119 -17.79 4.63 35.95
CA GLY A 119 -17.82 4.90 37.38
C GLY A 119 -16.81 5.97 37.78
N ASP A 120 -16.76 6.26 39.08
CA ASP A 120 -15.80 7.21 39.65
C ASP A 120 -14.41 6.58 39.73
N THR A 121 -13.55 6.97 38.82
CA THR A 121 -12.15 6.52 38.73
C THR A 121 -11.18 7.49 39.39
N SER A 122 -11.66 8.35 40.29
CA SER A 122 -10.83 9.33 40.99
C SER A 122 -9.65 8.72 41.76
N ASN A 123 -9.72 7.42 42.07
CA ASN A 123 -8.67 6.67 42.75
C ASN A 123 -7.62 6.00 41.83
N PHE A 124 -7.79 6.04 40.51
CA PHE A 124 -6.78 5.56 39.58
C PHE A 124 -5.91 6.73 39.10
N ALA A 125 -4.85 7.04 39.85
CA ALA A 125 -3.78 7.90 39.39
C ALA A 125 -3.12 7.25 38.15
N HIS A 126 -3.31 7.84 36.96
CA HIS A 126 -2.71 7.34 35.74
C HIS A 126 -1.20 7.69 35.75
N PRO A 127 -0.29 6.69 35.71
CA PRO A 127 1.15 6.93 35.88
C PRO A 127 1.81 7.72 34.75
N LEU A 128 1.07 8.07 33.67
CA LEU A 128 1.62 8.75 32.49
C LEU A 128 1.45 10.28 32.51
N ARG A 129 0.96 10.90 33.59
CA ARG A 129 0.85 12.36 33.68
C ARG A 129 2.09 13.07 34.23
N ALA A 130 3.20 12.37 34.44
CA ALA A 130 4.43 12.91 35.02
C ALA A 130 5.58 13.22 34.05
N SER A 131 5.36 13.26 32.74
CA SER A 131 6.36 13.79 31.80
C SER A 131 5.83 15.02 31.08
N LYS A 132 5.89 16.15 31.77
CA LYS A 132 6.05 17.44 31.10
C LYS A 132 7.51 17.56 30.76
N LEU A 133 7.88 17.42 29.50
CA LEU A 133 9.06 18.03 28.87
C LEU A 133 8.63 19.34 28.25
#